data_f4595a033ddecbe68a9ca684e8e80752
#
_entry.id   f4595a033ddecbe68a9ca684e8e80752
#
_cell.length_a   1.000
_cell.length_b   1.000
_cell.length_c   1.000
_cell.angle_alpha   90.00
_cell.angle_beta   90.00
_cell.angle_gamma   90.00
#
_symmetry.space_group_name_H-M   'P 1'
#
loop_
_entity.id
_entity.type
_entity.pdbx_description
1 polymer ?
#
loop_
_entity_poly.entity_id
_entity_poly.type
_entity_poly.pdbx_seq_one_letter_code
_entity_poly.pdbx_strand_id
1 'polypeptide(L)'
;MKSMFQFIYFLLLDIFKHLYHNSILTFPTDKRVRKKEYYFADFAEWSFEIDLNTTSRYYIHSIRLVFITTLGVFMTNKTLDYYNKNSETFIQSTISADLKDMQNKFLNELNGKKILDFGCGSGRDTKYFIEAGYNVDAIDGSIELCKSASAYTGIQIKHMLFQDLDKENYYDGIWACSSILHLPKSELKDVLLKMNKALKDDGIIYTSFKYGDFEGERNGRFFTDFTLDIFKNFIKDVDNLMIKEYWITTDVRPGREEEKWLNLLLQKMLS
;
A
#
# COMPACT_ATOMS: atom_id res chain seq x y z
N MET A 1 -2.00 23.17 0.91
CA MET A 1 -2.57 22.17 1.84
C MET A 1 -3.76 22.71 2.65
N LYS A 2 -3.65 23.78 3.44
CA LYS A 2 -4.80 24.32 4.20
C LYS A 2 -6.06 24.60 3.36
N SER A 3 -5.93 25.07 2.12
CA SER A 3 -7.06 25.41 1.24
C SER A 3 -7.84 24.17 0.75
N MET A 4 -7.17 23.05 0.51
CA MET A 4 -7.80 21.81 0.04
C MET A 4 -8.58 21.11 1.17
N PHE A 5 -8.03 21.12 2.41
CA PHE A 5 -8.74 20.63 3.59
C PHE A 5 -10.00 21.45 3.88
N GLN A 6 -9.91 22.75 3.74
CA GLN A 6 -11.05 23.64 3.88
C GLN A 6 -12.11 23.36 2.83
N PHE A 7 -11.72 23.10 1.60
CA PHE A 7 -12.64 22.75 0.50
C PHE A 7 -13.36 21.41 0.73
N ILE A 8 -12.59 20.37 1.12
CA ILE A 8 -13.17 19.03 1.44
C ILE A 8 -14.09 19.12 2.66
N TYR A 9 -13.68 19.85 3.69
CA TYR A 9 -14.51 20.10 4.89
C TYR A 9 -15.84 20.77 4.51
N PHE A 10 -15.82 21.82 3.69
CA PHE A 10 -17.04 22.50 3.27
C PHE A 10 -17.89 21.62 2.35
N LEU A 11 -17.29 20.83 1.47
CA LEU A 11 -18.03 19.88 0.61
C LEU A 11 -18.74 18.81 1.44
N LEU A 12 -18.07 18.24 2.45
CA LEU A 12 -18.67 17.27 3.36
C LEU A 12 -19.76 17.92 4.22
N LEU A 13 -19.55 19.15 4.68
CA LEU A 13 -20.57 19.91 5.44
C LEU A 13 -21.81 20.21 4.60
N ASP A 14 -21.66 20.50 3.31
CA ASP A 14 -22.76 20.74 2.38
C ASP A 14 -23.53 19.45 2.06
N ILE A 15 -22.83 18.34 1.87
CA ILE A 15 -23.44 17.01 1.70
C ILE A 15 -24.22 16.65 2.99
N PHE A 16 -23.65 16.86 4.16
CA PHE A 16 -24.32 16.63 5.43
C PHE A 16 -25.55 17.50 5.63
N LYS A 17 -25.47 18.79 5.31
CA LYS A 17 -26.61 19.72 5.34
C LYS A 17 -27.71 19.30 4.37
N HIS A 18 -27.35 18.85 3.18
CA HIS A 18 -28.30 18.40 2.17
C HIS A 18 -29.05 17.14 2.60
N LEU A 19 -28.31 16.16 3.18
CA LEU A 19 -28.89 14.94 3.72
C LEU A 19 -29.78 15.20 4.95
N TYR A 20 -29.41 16.15 5.79
CA TYR A 20 -30.20 16.57 6.96
C TYR A 20 -31.48 17.34 6.56
N HIS A 21 -31.40 18.27 5.58
CA HIS A 21 -32.54 19.04 5.09
C HIS A 21 -33.58 18.17 4.40
N ASN A 22 -33.17 17.08 3.78
CA ASN A 22 -34.06 16.14 3.07
C ASN A 22 -34.60 15.02 3.97
N SER A 23 -34.47 15.15 5.31
CA SER A 23 -34.94 14.16 6.30
C SER A 23 -34.39 12.73 6.09
N ILE A 24 -33.24 12.60 5.43
CA ILE A 24 -32.59 11.31 5.17
C ILE A 24 -31.79 10.84 6.39
N LEU A 25 -31.39 11.78 7.29
CA LEU A 25 -30.71 11.50 8.54
C LEU A 25 -31.52 12.01 9.72
N THR A 26 -31.87 11.12 10.65
CA THR A 26 -32.48 11.49 11.93
C THR A 26 -31.48 11.23 13.05
N PHE A 27 -31.25 12.20 13.92
CA PHE A 27 -30.43 12.05 15.12
C PHE A 27 -31.32 11.73 16.33
N PRO A 28 -30.89 10.86 17.24
CA PRO A 28 -31.57 10.67 18.50
C PRO A 28 -31.56 11.99 19.29
N THR A 29 -32.74 12.49 19.65
CA THR A 29 -32.89 13.72 20.43
C THR A 29 -32.70 13.45 21.92
N ASP A 30 -31.54 13.04 22.39
CA ASP A 30 -31.25 13.04 23.83
C ASP A 30 -30.68 14.42 24.22
N LYS A 31 -31.50 15.16 25.02
CA LYS A 31 -31.22 16.53 25.46
C LYS A 31 -30.05 16.70 26.43
N ARG A 32 -29.19 15.67 26.62
CA ARG A 32 -28.08 15.68 27.59
C ARG A 32 -26.69 15.86 26.99
N VAL A 33 -26.54 16.10 25.69
CA VAL A 33 -25.23 16.34 25.10
C VAL A 33 -24.89 17.83 25.18
N ARG A 34 -24.16 18.24 26.25
CA ARG A 34 -23.50 19.55 26.31
C ARG A 34 -22.41 19.61 25.21
N LYS A 35 -22.31 20.77 24.50
CA LYS A 35 -21.23 21.07 23.53
C LYS A 35 -19.88 20.58 24.06
N LYS A 36 -19.36 19.49 23.51
CA LYS A 36 -17.96 19.11 23.52
C LYS A 36 -17.47 19.25 22.08
N GLU A 37 -16.33 19.89 21.91
CA GLU A 37 -15.62 19.88 20.64
C GLU A 37 -15.18 18.44 20.39
N TYR A 38 -15.78 17.79 19.37
CA TYR A 38 -15.46 16.41 19.00
C TYR A 38 -14.29 16.44 18.04
N TYR A 39 -13.21 15.73 18.40
CA TYR A 39 -12.12 15.43 17.51
C TYR A 39 -12.54 14.31 16.56
N PHE A 40 -11.98 14.31 15.34
CA PHE A 40 -12.30 13.39 14.24
C PHE A 40 -12.19 11.89 14.60
N ALA A 41 -11.48 11.54 15.66
CA ALA A 41 -11.32 10.17 16.16
C ALA A 41 -12.61 9.55 16.72
N ASP A 42 -13.57 10.37 17.15
CA ASP A 42 -14.81 9.88 17.81
C ASP A 42 -15.89 9.45 16.81
N PHE A 43 -15.68 9.66 15.51
CA PHE A 43 -16.65 9.31 14.45
C PHE A 43 -16.63 7.83 14.03
N ALA A 44 -15.61 7.06 14.39
CA ALA A 44 -15.47 5.66 13.97
C ALA A 44 -16.46 4.70 14.68
N GLU A 45 -17.08 5.12 15.80
CA GLU A 45 -17.99 4.29 16.62
C GLU A 45 -19.49 4.59 16.40
N TRP A 46 -19.85 5.47 15.47
CA TRP A 46 -21.26 5.80 15.25
C TRP A 46 -21.94 4.78 14.33
N SER A 47 -22.77 3.92 14.88
CA SER A 47 -23.75 3.13 14.13
C SER A 47 -24.95 4.02 13.77
N PHE A 48 -25.17 4.26 12.50
CA PHE A 48 -26.35 4.97 12.00
C PHE A 48 -27.45 3.96 11.68
N GLU A 49 -28.59 4.04 12.32
CA GLU A 49 -29.83 3.41 11.84
C GLU A 49 -30.39 4.28 10.72
N ILE A 50 -30.40 3.75 9.49
CA ILE A 50 -30.93 4.43 8.32
C ILE A 50 -32.09 3.62 7.79
N ASP A 51 -33.28 4.24 7.75
CA ASP A 51 -34.45 3.67 7.09
C ASP A 51 -34.25 3.74 5.57
N LEU A 52 -34.06 2.57 4.95
CA LEU A 52 -33.59 2.42 3.58
C LEU A 52 -34.73 2.08 2.63
N ASN A 53 -35.36 3.09 2.04
CA ASN A 53 -36.01 2.90 0.76
C ASN A 53 -34.95 2.78 -0.37
N THR A 54 -35.19 1.93 -1.37
CA THR A 54 -34.24 1.35 -2.33
C THR A 54 -33.24 2.30 -3.01
N THR A 55 -33.49 3.59 -3.07
CA THR A 55 -32.60 4.62 -3.62
C THR A 55 -31.43 4.99 -2.73
N SER A 56 -31.55 4.78 -1.41
CA SER A 56 -30.55 5.17 -0.43
C SER A 56 -29.35 4.21 -0.36
N ARG A 57 -29.48 2.95 -0.79
CA ARG A 57 -28.39 1.95 -0.74
C ARG A 57 -27.19 2.34 -1.58
N TYR A 58 -27.40 2.93 -2.77
CA TYR A 58 -26.31 3.39 -3.65
C TYR A 58 -25.56 4.58 -3.06
N TYR A 59 -26.25 5.50 -2.40
CA TYR A 59 -25.64 6.67 -1.78
C TYR A 59 -24.75 6.29 -0.59
N ILE A 60 -25.19 5.36 0.23
CA ILE A 60 -24.42 4.91 1.41
C ILE A 60 -23.17 4.14 1.00
N HIS A 61 -23.30 3.30 -0.03
CA HIS A 61 -22.13 2.58 -0.57
C HIS A 61 -21.10 3.57 -1.14
N SER A 62 -21.56 4.60 -1.83
CA SER A 62 -20.71 5.66 -2.38
C SER A 62 -20.04 6.50 -1.28
N ILE A 63 -20.78 6.87 -0.22
CA ILE A 63 -20.22 7.60 0.93
C ILE A 63 -19.20 6.75 1.69
N ARG A 64 -19.49 5.47 1.91
CA ARG A 64 -18.56 4.53 2.56
C ARG A 64 -17.30 4.33 1.73
N LEU A 65 -17.44 4.23 0.41
CA LEU A 65 -16.31 4.11 -0.52
C LEU A 65 -15.45 5.39 -0.50
N VAL A 66 -16.06 6.58 -0.57
CA VAL A 66 -15.35 7.87 -0.49
C VAL A 66 -14.66 8.02 0.87
N PHE A 67 -15.29 7.59 1.97
CA PHE A 67 -14.68 7.68 3.30
C PHE A 67 -13.48 6.74 3.46
N ILE A 68 -13.59 5.50 2.97
CA ILE A 68 -12.50 4.51 2.98
C ILE A 68 -11.33 4.98 2.10
N THR A 69 -11.62 5.48 0.89
CA THR A 69 -10.57 6.00 0.00
C THR A 69 -9.91 7.26 0.56
N THR A 70 -10.68 8.16 1.19
CA THR A 70 -10.12 9.37 1.81
C THR A 70 -9.26 9.03 3.03
N LEU A 71 -9.68 8.07 3.85
CA LEU A 71 -8.90 7.59 5.00
C LEU A 71 -7.62 6.87 4.55
N GLY A 72 -7.69 6.03 3.52
CA GLY A 72 -6.55 5.36 2.91
C GLY A 72 -5.54 6.35 2.34
N VAL A 73 -5.99 7.34 1.57
CA VAL A 73 -5.12 8.42 1.05
C VAL A 73 -4.47 9.23 2.18
N PHE A 74 -5.19 9.46 3.30
CA PHE A 74 -4.62 10.15 4.46
C PHE A 74 -3.53 9.33 5.15
N MET A 75 -3.73 8.01 5.30
CA MET A 75 -2.72 7.12 5.90
C MET A 75 -1.49 6.96 5.01
N THR A 76 -1.69 6.86 3.69
CA THR A 76 -0.59 6.82 2.71
C THR A 76 0.25 8.09 2.78
N ASN A 77 -0.39 9.27 2.94
CA ASN A 77 0.32 10.53 3.06
C ASN A 77 1.25 10.60 4.28
N LYS A 78 0.84 10.08 5.46
CA LYS A 78 1.71 10.05 6.64
C LYS A 78 2.97 9.19 6.44
N THR A 79 2.81 8.03 5.82
CA THR A 79 3.92 7.14 5.48
C THR A 79 4.88 7.81 4.48
N LEU A 80 4.35 8.45 3.43
CA LEU A 80 5.15 9.19 2.46
C LEU A 80 5.84 10.40 3.09
N ASP A 81 5.15 11.14 3.95
CA ASP A 81 5.73 12.25 4.71
C ASP A 81 6.91 11.78 5.57
N TYR A 82 6.78 10.60 6.20
CA TYR A 82 7.88 10.00 6.96
C TYR A 82 9.08 9.73 6.05
N TYR A 83 8.90 9.08 4.90
CA TYR A 83 9.99 8.75 3.98
C TYR A 83 10.61 9.99 3.35
N ASN A 84 9.81 11.01 3.00
CA ASN A 84 10.34 12.28 2.52
C ASN A 84 11.20 13.00 3.57
N LYS A 85 10.78 13.00 4.84
CA LYS A 85 11.52 13.65 5.93
C LYS A 85 12.77 12.90 6.38
N ASN A 86 12.76 11.57 6.25
CA ASN A 86 13.83 10.69 6.77
C ASN A 86 14.59 9.96 5.65
N SER A 87 14.54 10.46 4.41
CA SER A 87 15.10 9.80 3.24
C SER A 87 16.59 9.48 3.39
N GLU A 88 17.39 10.41 3.88
CA GLU A 88 18.84 10.22 4.06
C GLU A 88 19.13 9.09 5.07
N THR A 89 18.51 9.12 6.25
CA THR A 89 18.68 8.09 7.28
C THR A 89 18.21 6.72 6.78
N PHE A 90 17.09 6.71 6.03
CA PHE A 90 16.57 5.48 5.43
C PHE A 90 17.56 4.90 4.41
N ILE A 91 18.10 5.72 3.51
CA ILE A 91 19.09 5.31 2.52
C ILE A 91 20.32 4.72 3.22
N GLN A 92 20.90 5.44 4.18
CA GLN A 92 22.08 4.98 4.92
C GLN A 92 21.87 3.62 5.59
N SER A 93 20.67 3.36 6.11
CA SER A 93 20.33 2.11 6.81
C SER A 93 19.98 0.95 5.88
N THR A 94 19.75 1.18 4.58
CA THR A 94 19.24 0.17 3.65
C THR A 94 20.13 -0.09 2.45
N ILE A 95 20.93 0.87 2.01
CA ILE A 95 21.68 0.80 0.75
C ILE A 95 22.72 -0.33 0.73
N SER A 96 23.30 -0.67 1.88
CA SER A 96 24.30 -1.72 2.03
C SER A 96 23.74 -3.06 2.55
N ALA A 97 22.43 -3.15 2.77
CA ALA A 97 21.80 -4.37 3.23
C ALA A 97 21.91 -5.48 2.17
N ASP A 98 22.43 -6.65 2.56
CA ASP A 98 22.62 -7.77 1.63
C ASP A 98 21.32 -8.57 1.47
N LEU A 99 20.74 -8.54 0.28
CA LEU A 99 19.57 -9.32 -0.11
C LEU A 99 19.84 -10.21 -1.32
N LYS A 100 21.12 -10.47 -1.65
CA LYS A 100 21.49 -11.18 -2.87
C LYS A 100 20.81 -12.53 -3.03
N ASP A 101 20.66 -13.29 -1.94
CA ASP A 101 20.00 -14.59 -1.98
C ASP A 101 18.53 -14.46 -2.39
N MET A 102 17.82 -13.47 -1.84
CA MET A 102 16.42 -13.21 -2.18
C MET A 102 16.27 -12.66 -3.60
N GLN A 103 17.16 -11.73 -4.00
CA GLN A 103 17.20 -11.18 -5.34
C GLN A 103 17.48 -12.29 -6.38
N ASN A 104 18.49 -13.13 -6.16
CA ASN A 104 18.80 -14.25 -7.05
C ASN A 104 17.66 -15.27 -7.10
N LYS A 105 17.03 -15.59 -5.96
CA LYS A 105 15.89 -16.48 -5.91
C LYS A 105 14.73 -15.95 -6.78
N PHE A 106 14.42 -14.66 -6.69
CA PHE A 106 13.42 -14.02 -7.56
C PHE A 106 13.83 -14.08 -9.03
N LEU A 107 15.07 -13.72 -9.37
CA LEU A 107 15.57 -13.70 -10.76
C LEU A 107 15.53 -15.09 -11.43
N ASN A 108 15.80 -16.15 -10.66
CA ASN A 108 15.79 -17.52 -11.16
C ASN A 108 14.37 -18.03 -11.53
N GLU A 109 13.34 -17.37 -11.04
CA GLU A 109 11.96 -17.72 -11.35
C GLU A 109 11.40 -16.97 -12.58
N LEU A 110 12.14 -16.03 -13.14
CA LEU A 110 11.67 -15.20 -14.25
C LEU A 110 11.92 -15.85 -15.61
N ASN A 111 10.90 -15.86 -16.47
CA ASN A 111 10.99 -16.31 -17.85
C ASN A 111 11.48 -15.23 -18.83
N GLY A 112 11.68 -13.99 -18.34
CA GLY A 112 12.11 -12.84 -19.14
C GLY A 112 12.91 -11.84 -18.33
N LYS A 113 13.16 -10.67 -18.90
CA LYS A 113 14.08 -9.69 -18.31
C LYS A 113 13.46 -8.33 -17.95
N LYS A 114 12.15 -8.17 -18.09
CA LYS A 114 11.49 -6.89 -17.77
C LYS A 114 10.96 -6.92 -16.35
N ILE A 115 11.55 -6.12 -15.47
CA ILE A 115 11.23 -6.05 -14.03
C ILE A 115 10.66 -4.68 -13.69
N LEU A 116 9.71 -4.67 -12.75
CA LEU A 116 9.31 -3.48 -12.00
C LEU A 116 9.82 -3.59 -10.56
N ASP A 117 10.65 -2.63 -10.14
CA ASP A 117 10.96 -2.41 -8.72
C ASP A 117 9.89 -1.49 -8.13
N PHE A 118 9.01 -2.06 -7.31
CA PHE A 118 7.76 -1.46 -6.87
C PHE A 118 7.88 -0.94 -5.44
N GLY A 119 8.28 0.32 -5.31
CA GLY A 119 8.69 0.95 -4.05
C GLY A 119 10.19 0.75 -3.83
N CYS A 120 11.01 1.29 -4.74
CA CYS A 120 12.44 1.00 -4.83
C CYS A 120 13.28 1.59 -3.68
N GLY A 121 12.73 2.52 -2.92
CA GLY A 121 13.39 3.12 -1.76
C GLY A 121 14.75 3.74 -2.10
N SER A 122 15.84 3.17 -1.56
CA SER A 122 17.21 3.64 -1.81
C SER A 122 17.73 3.34 -3.22
N GLY A 123 17.01 2.53 -4.02
CA GLY A 123 17.47 2.08 -5.34
C GLY A 123 18.45 0.90 -5.31
N ARG A 124 18.70 0.30 -4.13
CA ARG A 124 19.60 -0.84 -3.94
C ARG A 124 19.26 -2.00 -4.87
N ASP A 125 17.99 -2.43 -4.85
CA ASP A 125 17.53 -3.59 -5.62
C ASP A 125 17.45 -3.26 -7.12
N THR A 126 16.97 -2.06 -7.45
CA THR A 126 16.97 -1.53 -8.82
C THR A 126 18.38 -1.64 -9.43
N LYS A 127 19.40 -1.15 -8.72
CA LYS A 127 20.79 -1.20 -9.22
C LYS A 127 21.29 -2.62 -9.39
N TYR A 128 21.01 -3.49 -8.43
CA TYR A 128 21.36 -4.91 -8.52
C TYR A 128 20.80 -5.57 -9.77
N PHE A 129 19.51 -5.35 -10.07
CA PHE A 129 18.86 -5.95 -11.23
C PHE A 129 19.40 -5.39 -12.56
N ILE A 130 19.73 -4.08 -12.61
CA ILE A 130 20.38 -3.47 -13.77
C ILE A 130 21.75 -4.12 -14.01
N GLU A 131 22.58 -4.25 -12.97
CA GLU A 131 23.91 -4.86 -13.05
C GLU A 131 23.84 -6.35 -13.40
N ALA A 132 22.77 -7.04 -13.03
CA ALA A 132 22.46 -8.41 -13.45
C ALA A 132 21.95 -8.52 -14.90
N GLY A 133 21.82 -7.41 -15.63
CA GLY A 133 21.44 -7.37 -17.06
C GLY A 133 19.94 -7.44 -17.31
N TYR A 134 19.12 -7.00 -16.35
CA TYR A 134 17.66 -6.88 -16.50
C TYR A 134 17.26 -5.47 -16.95
N ASN A 135 16.12 -5.38 -17.64
CA ASN A 135 15.48 -4.12 -17.99
C ASN A 135 14.53 -3.71 -16.86
N VAL A 136 14.91 -2.70 -16.11
CA VAL A 136 14.22 -2.33 -14.86
C VAL A 136 13.49 -1.00 -15.03
N ASP A 137 12.17 -1.02 -14.78
CA ASP A 137 11.42 0.17 -14.39
C ASP A 137 11.37 0.21 -12.86
N ALA A 138 11.45 1.41 -12.28
CA ALA A 138 11.36 1.56 -10.83
C ALA A 138 10.51 2.75 -10.44
N ILE A 139 9.73 2.58 -9.37
CA ILE A 139 8.86 3.61 -8.83
C ILE A 139 9.02 3.74 -7.32
N ASP A 140 8.74 4.92 -6.82
CA ASP A 140 8.55 5.17 -5.37
C ASP A 140 7.53 6.30 -5.15
N GLY A 141 6.83 6.25 -4.02
CA GLY A 141 5.89 7.29 -3.60
C GLY A 141 6.56 8.49 -2.94
N SER A 142 7.80 8.38 -2.49
CA SER A 142 8.59 9.46 -1.91
C SER A 142 9.40 10.18 -2.98
N ILE A 143 9.13 11.47 -3.18
CA ILE A 143 9.88 12.27 -4.17
C ILE A 143 11.37 12.39 -3.82
N GLU A 144 11.71 12.42 -2.53
CA GLU A 144 13.10 12.50 -2.10
C GLU A 144 13.86 11.17 -2.33
N LEU A 145 13.19 10.03 -2.10
CA LEU A 145 13.76 8.73 -2.46
C LEU A 145 13.91 8.58 -3.98
N CYS A 146 12.93 9.02 -4.79
CA CYS A 146 13.04 9.01 -6.24
C CYS A 146 14.27 9.79 -6.74
N LYS A 147 14.52 10.98 -6.20
CA LYS A 147 15.70 11.80 -6.58
C LYS A 147 17.00 11.07 -6.27
N SER A 148 17.13 10.56 -5.03
CA SER A 148 18.35 9.89 -4.57
C SER A 148 18.58 8.58 -5.30
N ALA A 149 17.54 7.76 -5.48
CA ALA A 149 17.63 6.49 -6.19
C ALA A 149 17.94 6.70 -7.69
N SER A 150 17.40 7.75 -8.34
CA SER A 150 17.75 8.06 -9.73
C SER A 150 19.22 8.40 -9.87
N ALA A 151 19.78 9.19 -8.96
CA ALA A 151 21.21 9.52 -8.96
C ALA A 151 22.10 8.28 -8.72
N TYR A 152 21.66 7.40 -7.82
CA TYR A 152 22.39 6.18 -7.47
C TYR A 152 22.38 5.10 -8.58
N THR A 153 21.23 4.90 -9.21
CA THR A 153 21.03 3.82 -10.19
C THR A 153 21.39 4.21 -11.61
N GLY A 154 21.38 5.50 -11.93
CA GLY A 154 21.61 6.03 -13.27
C GLY A 154 20.38 5.94 -14.20
N ILE A 155 19.23 5.50 -13.69
CA ILE A 155 17.95 5.54 -14.42
C ILE A 155 16.96 6.50 -13.75
N GLN A 156 15.97 6.95 -14.50
CA GLN A 156 14.90 7.76 -13.94
C GLN A 156 13.94 6.90 -13.11
N ILE A 157 13.87 7.15 -11.81
CA ILE A 157 12.85 6.57 -10.94
C ILE A 157 11.57 7.40 -11.05
N LYS A 158 10.45 6.74 -11.34
CA LYS A 158 9.17 7.41 -11.50
C LYS A 158 8.54 7.68 -10.13
N HIS A 159 8.24 8.94 -9.83
CA HIS A 159 7.43 9.28 -8.66
C HIS A 159 5.98 8.87 -8.92
N MET A 160 5.51 7.80 -8.28
CA MET A 160 4.20 7.20 -8.52
C MET A 160 3.73 6.43 -7.30
N LEU A 161 2.45 6.53 -6.97
CA LEU A 161 1.82 5.72 -5.93
C LEU A 161 1.56 4.29 -6.44
N PHE A 162 1.45 3.32 -5.53
CA PHE A 162 1.12 1.94 -5.86
C PHE A 162 -0.23 1.81 -6.56
N GLN A 163 -1.19 2.63 -6.13
CA GLN A 163 -2.56 2.68 -6.68
C GLN A 163 -2.60 3.15 -8.14
N ASP A 164 -1.55 3.82 -8.63
CA ASP A 164 -1.49 4.37 -9.99
C ASP A 164 -0.88 3.41 -11.02
N LEU A 165 -0.56 2.16 -10.62
CA LEU A 165 -0.08 1.14 -11.56
C LEU A 165 -1.18 0.81 -12.59
N ASP A 166 -0.89 1.09 -13.87
CA ASP A 166 -1.83 0.98 -15.00
C ASP A 166 -1.36 0.04 -16.12
N LYS A 167 -0.22 -0.63 -15.94
CA LYS A 167 0.34 -1.55 -16.92
C LYS A 167 -0.46 -2.84 -17.04
N GLU A 168 -0.45 -3.42 -18.25
CA GLU A 168 -1.08 -4.71 -18.54
C GLU A 168 -0.11 -5.59 -19.31
N ASN A 169 0.03 -6.84 -18.91
CA ASN A 169 0.83 -7.87 -19.60
C ASN A 169 2.22 -7.35 -20.02
N TYR A 170 2.93 -6.72 -19.11
CA TYR A 170 4.13 -5.95 -19.44
C TYR A 170 5.38 -6.45 -18.72
N TYR A 171 5.30 -6.84 -17.45
CA TYR A 171 6.45 -7.25 -16.64
C TYR A 171 6.57 -8.76 -16.55
N ASP A 172 7.81 -9.27 -16.63
CA ASP A 172 8.13 -10.67 -16.33
C ASP A 172 8.20 -10.89 -14.82
N GLY A 173 8.57 -9.84 -14.08
CA GLY A 173 8.60 -9.85 -12.62
C GLY A 173 8.32 -8.49 -11.99
N ILE A 174 7.72 -8.51 -10.80
CA ILE A 174 7.52 -7.34 -9.95
C ILE A 174 8.18 -7.62 -8.60
N TRP A 175 9.10 -6.75 -8.21
CA TRP A 175 9.80 -6.79 -6.94
C TRP A 175 9.22 -5.76 -6.00
N ALA A 176 8.55 -6.20 -4.93
CA ALA A 176 7.90 -5.34 -3.92
C ALA A 176 8.47 -5.63 -2.52
N CYS A 177 9.78 -5.43 -2.38
CA CYS A 177 10.51 -5.75 -1.15
C CYS A 177 10.23 -4.72 -0.05
N SER A 178 9.55 -5.14 1.01
CA SER A 178 9.25 -4.28 2.17
C SER A 178 8.59 -2.95 1.79
N SER A 179 7.75 -2.94 0.76
CA SER A 179 7.14 -1.74 0.19
C SER A 179 5.62 -1.70 0.34
N ILE A 180 4.89 -2.64 -0.25
CA ILE A 180 3.41 -2.66 -0.20
C ILE A 180 2.83 -3.02 1.18
N LEU A 181 3.66 -3.40 2.13
CA LEU A 181 3.30 -3.59 3.54
C LEU A 181 2.80 -2.29 4.21
N HIS A 182 2.99 -1.14 3.57
CA HIS A 182 2.52 0.15 4.04
C HIS A 182 1.08 0.49 3.60
N LEU A 183 0.41 -0.46 2.96
CA LEU A 183 -1.00 -0.33 2.58
C LEU A 183 -1.90 -1.07 3.57
N PRO A 184 -3.07 -0.52 3.91
CA PRO A 184 -4.09 -1.29 4.62
C PRO A 184 -4.59 -2.45 3.74
N LYS A 185 -5.07 -3.55 4.36
CA LYS A 185 -5.56 -4.73 3.63
C LYS A 185 -6.63 -4.39 2.60
N SER A 186 -7.46 -3.38 2.87
CA SER A 186 -8.49 -2.90 1.94
C SER A 186 -7.92 -2.37 0.62
N GLU A 187 -6.75 -1.69 0.65
CA GLU A 187 -6.08 -1.16 -0.53
C GLU A 187 -5.09 -2.17 -1.14
N LEU A 188 -4.45 -2.96 -0.28
CA LEU A 188 -3.47 -3.96 -0.68
C LEU A 188 -4.04 -4.97 -1.68
N LYS A 189 -5.31 -5.36 -1.50
CA LYS A 189 -6.01 -6.24 -2.44
C LYS A 189 -6.08 -5.64 -3.84
N ASP A 190 -6.50 -4.38 -3.96
CA ASP A 190 -6.62 -3.70 -5.26
C ASP A 190 -5.25 -3.50 -5.91
N VAL A 191 -4.22 -3.22 -5.11
CA VAL A 191 -2.85 -3.11 -5.62
C VAL A 191 -2.33 -4.46 -6.11
N LEU A 192 -2.56 -5.56 -5.40
CA LEU A 192 -2.19 -6.91 -5.87
C LEU A 192 -2.92 -7.29 -7.17
N LEU A 193 -4.19 -6.93 -7.35
CA LEU A 193 -4.91 -7.12 -8.61
C LEU A 193 -4.27 -6.32 -9.75
N LYS A 194 -3.85 -5.09 -9.51
CA LYS A 194 -3.12 -4.27 -10.50
C LYS A 194 -1.74 -4.85 -10.82
N MET A 195 -1.01 -5.34 -9.82
CA MET A 195 0.27 -6.02 -10.02
C MET A 195 0.06 -7.28 -10.87
N ASN A 196 -0.95 -8.10 -10.56
CA ASN A 196 -1.28 -9.29 -11.34
C ASN A 196 -1.64 -8.94 -12.80
N LYS A 197 -2.42 -7.87 -13.04
CA LYS A 197 -2.74 -7.39 -14.37
C LYS A 197 -1.50 -6.92 -15.14
N ALA A 198 -0.55 -6.28 -14.44
CA ALA A 198 0.69 -5.78 -15.01
C ALA A 198 1.69 -6.88 -15.39
N LEU A 199 1.59 -8.07 -14.75
CA LEU A 199 2.41 -9.22 -15.09
C LEU A 199 1.99 -9.84 -16.43
N LYS A 200 2.99 -10.31 -17.18
CA LYS A 200 2.80 -11.29 -18.24
C LYS A 200 2.35 -12.63 -17.65
N ASP A 201 1.88 -13.52 -18.52
CA ASP A 201 1.55 -14.89 -18.12
C ASP A 201 2.79 -15.57 -17.52
N ASP A 202 2.57 -16.37 -16.46
CA ASP A 202 3.62 -16.96 -15.62
C ASP A 202 4.55 -15.98 -14.90
N GLY A 203 4.24 -14.68 -14.94
CA GLY A 203 5.02 -13.65 -14.26
C GLY A 203 5.00 -13.81 -12.73
N ILE A 204 6.06 -13.32 -12.10
CA ILE A 204 6.32 -13.52 -10.67
C ILE A 204 6.26 -12.18 -9.92
N ILE A 205 5.60 -12.18 -8.78
CA ILE A 205 5.74 -11.11 -7.78
C ILE A 205 6.58 -11.64 -6.62
N TYR A 206 7.63 -10.92 -6.24
CA TYR A 206 8.20 -11.04 -4.91
C TYR A 206 7.61 -9.96 -4.01
N THR A 207 7.22 -10.33 -2.80
CA THR A 207 6.82 -9.37 -1.77
C THR A 207 7.21 -9.84 -0.38
N SER A 208 7.41 -8.90 0.54
CA SER A 208 7.73 -9.22 1.93
C SER A 208 6.96 -8.34 2.91
N PHE A 209 6.51 -8.97 3.99
CA PHE A 209 5.77 -8.35 5.09
C PHE A 209 6.46 -8.66 6.42
N LYS A 210 6.31 -7.79 7.40
CA LYS A 210 6.68 -8.18 8.77
C LYS A 210 5.80 -9.35 9.22
N TYR A 211 6.43 -10.30 9.92
CA TYR A 211 5.74 -11.50 10.39
C TYR A 211 4.92 -11.20 11.63
N GLY A 212 3.61 -11.27 11.54
CA GLY A 212 2.67 -10.97 12.62
C GLY A 212 1.24 -10.83 12.13
N ASP A 213 0.40 -10.18 12.91
CA ASP A 213 -1.02 -9.93 12.64
C ASP A 213 -1.41 -8.45 12.80
N PHE A 214 -0.45 -7.59 13.05
CA PHE A 214 -0.66 -6.16 13.27
C PHE A 214 -1.08 -5.45 11.99
N GLU A 215 -2.07 -4.56 12.11
CA GLU A 215 -2.44 -3.61 11.07
C GLU A 215 -2.68 -2.24 11.70
N GLY A 216 -1.92 -1.22 11.29
CA GLY A 216 -2.05 0.12 11.84
C GLY A 216 -0.77 0.96 11.73
N GLU A 217 -0.76 2.09 12.45
CA GLU A 217 0.40 2.99 12.50
C GLU A 217 1.42 2.53 13.55
N ARG A 218 2.69 2.55 13.15
CA ARG A 218 3.83 2.21 14.00
C ARG A 218 5.05 3.04 13.56
N ASN A 219 5.62 3.80 14.48
CA ASN A 219 6.78 4.66 14.22
C ASN A 219 6.58 5.63 13.02
N GLY A 220 5.40 6.26 12.95
CA GLY A 220 5.07 7.26 11.92
C GLY A 220 4.76 6.69 10.53
N ARG A 221 4.62 5.38 10.38
CA ARG A 221 4.27 4.68 9.14
C ARG A 221 3.15 3.69 9.40
N PHE A 222 2.33 3.46 8.39
CA PHE A 222 1.35 2.38 8.42
C PHE A 222 2.04 1.04 8.12
N PHE A 223 1.59 -0.03 8.77
CA PHE A 223 2.07 -1.39 8.53
C PHE A 223 0.90 -2.36 8.51
N THR A 224 0.97 -3.30 7.59
CA THR A 224 0.15 -4.51 7.55
C THR A 224 1.10 -5.70 7.64
N ASP A 225 1.07 -6.38 8.78
CA ASP A 225 1.87 -7.58 9.03
C ASP A 225 1.06 -8.81 8.62
N PHE A 226 1.74 -9.88 8.23
CA PHE A 226 1.10 -11.15 7.92
C PHE A 226 1.84 -12.34 8.54
N THR A 227 1.09 -13.26 9.15
CA THR A 227 1.50 -14.66 9.22
C THR A 227 1.16 -15.35 7.91
N LEU A 228 1.77 -16.51 7.66
CA LEU A 228 1.47 -17.27 6.44
C LEU A 228 -0.03 -17.61 6.31
N ASP A 229 -0.66 -18.02 7.41
CA ASP A 229 -2.07 -18.43 7.39
C ASP A 229 -3.00 -17.24 7.15
N ILE A 230 -2.70 -16.08 7.71
CA ILE A 230 -3.45 -14.83 7.44
C ILE A 230 -3.29 -14.46 5.96
N PHE A 231 -2.05 -14.51 5.42
CA PHE A 231 -1.82 -14.19 4.02
C PHE A 231 -2.48 -15.18 3.07
N LYS A 232 -2.44 -16.49 3.36
CA LYS A 232 -3.16 -17.52 2.57
C LYS A 232 -4.67 -17.25 2.49
N ASN A 233 -5.26 -16.78 3.59
CA ASN A 233 -6.68 -16.44 3.59
C ASN A 233 -6.94 -15.13 2.81
N PHE A 234 -6.08 -14.15 2.95
CA PHE A 234 -6.18 -12.86 2.27
C PHE A 234 -6.05 -13.00 0.74
N ILE A 235 -5.09 -13.79 0.26
CA ILE A 235 -4.80 -13.94 -1.18
C ILE A 235 -5.89 -14.69 -1.95
N LYS A 236 -6.75 -15.47 -1.27
CA LYS A 236 -7.89 -16.17 -1.92
C LYS A 236 -8.83 -15.23 -2.66
N ASP A 237 -8.88 -13.98 -2.23
CA ASP A 237 -9.72 -12.95 -2.83
C ASP A 237 -9.04 -12.19 -3.98
N VAL A 238 -7.83 -12.60 -4.36
CA VAL A 238 -7.09 -12.03 -5.50
C VAL A 238 -7.07 -13.06 -6.62
N ASP A 239 -7.89 -12.83 -7.64
CA ASP A 239 -8.06 -13.75 -8.75
C ASP A 239 -6.75 -13.98 -9.52
N ASN A 240 -6.54 -15.21 -10.00
CA ASN A 240 -5.42 -15.61 -10.86
C ASN A 240 -4.02 -15.31 -10.29
N LEU A 241 -3.88 -15.32 -8.95
CA LEU A 241 -2.60 -15.16 -8.26
C LEU A 241 -2.45 -16.23 -7.18
N MET A 242 -1.38 -17.02 -7.23
CA MET A 242 -1.12 -18.07 -6.27
C MET A 242 0.21 -17.89 -5.54
N ILE A 243 0.31 -18.41 -4.32
CA ILE A 243 1.58 -18.52 -3.61
C ILE A 243 2.36 -19.66 -4.24
N LYS A 244 3.47 -19.33 -4.92
CA LYS A 244 4.41 -20.32 -5.47
C LYS A 244 5.35 -20.84 -4.40
N GLU A 245 5.90 -19.92 -3.61
CA GLU A 245 6.82 -20.25 -2.55
C GLU A 245 6.77 -19.21 -1.42
N TYR A 246 7.13 -19.61 -0.22
CA TYR A 246 7.30 -18.70 0.93
C TYR A 246 8.43 -19.17 1.84
N TRP A 247 9.02 -18.21 2.56
CA TRP A 247 9.98 -18.51 3.61
C TRP A 247 10.02 -17.37 4.65
N ILE A 248 10.59 -17.65 5.81
CA ILE A 248 10.72 -16.68 6.89
C ILE A 248 12.20 -16.35 7.08
N THR A 249 12.54 -15.07 7.16
CA THR A 249 13.88 -14.58 7.48
C THR A 249 13.85 -13.69 8.71
N THR A 250 15.02 -13.43 9.28
CA THR A 250 15.23 -12.29 10.18
C THR A 250 15.56 -11.02 9.40
N ASP A 251 15.49 -9.86 10.06
CA ASP A 251 15.91 -8.60 9.43
C ASP A 251 17.43 -8.63 9.23
N VAL A 252 17.89 -8.26 8.04
CA VAL A 252 19.32 -8.29 7.68
C VAL A 252 20.10 -7.09 8.23
N ARG A 253 19.42 -6.12 8.82
CA ARG A 253 20.05 -4.93 9.39
C ARG A 253 20.54 -5.19 10.80
N PRO A 254 21.73 -4.72 11.17
CA PRO A 254 22.28 -4.90 12.51
C PRO A 254 21.34 -4.40 13.62
N GLY A 255 21.23 -5.16 14.72
CA GLY A 255 20.40 -4.82 15.88
C GLY A 255 18.89 -5.06 15.68
N ARG A 256 18.50 -5.79 14.63
CA ARG A 256 17.09 -6.11 14.32
C ARG A 256 16.87 -7.61 14.09
N GLU A 257 17.71 -8.44 14.58
CA GLU A 257 17.73 -9.89 14.37
C GLU A 257 16.46 -10.59 14.90
N GLU A 258 15.78 -9.97 15.87
CA GLU A 258 14.51 -10.46 16.42
C GLU A 258 13.30 -10.19 15.50
N GLU A 259 13.44 -9.26 14.54
CA GLU A 259 12.37 -8.94 13.61
C GLU A 259 12.31 -9.99 12.51
N LYS A 260 11.16 -10.65 12.37
CA LYS A 260 10.92 -11.66 11.33
C LYS A 260 10.17 -11.09 10.16
N TRP A 261 10.44 -11.64 8.99
CA TRP A 261 9.82 -11.28 7.73
C TRP A 261 9.22 -12.51 7.04
N LEU A 262 7.98 -12.39 6.60
CA LEU A 262 7.35 -13.33 5.67
C LEU A 262 7.74 -12.89 4.26
N ASN A 263 8.45 -13.74 3.54
CA ASN A 263 8.81 -13.54 2.14
C ASN A 263 7.95 -14.44 1.27
N LEU A 264 7.51 -13.95 0.14
CA LEU A 264 6.57 -14.63 -0.74
C LEU A 264 6.98 -14.48 -2.20
N LEU A 265 6.95 -15.56 -2.94
CA LEU A 265 6.87 -15.56 -4.40
C LEU A 265 5.44 -15.91 -4.79
N LEU A 266 4.80 -14.98 -5.49
CA LEU A 266 3.46 -15.18 -6.04
C LEU A 266 3.58 -15.32 -7.55
N GLN A 267 2.81 -16.23 -8.13
CA GLN A 267 2.81 -16.49 -9.56
C GLN A 267 1.43 -16.18 -10.14
N LYS A 268 1.41 -15.47 -11.28
CA LYS A 268 0.22 -15.30 -12.08
C LYS A 268 -0.15 -16.65 -12.70
N MET A 269 -1.37 -17.08 -12.48
CA MET A 269 -1.90 -18.27 -13.13
C MET A 269 -2.32 -17.95 -14.56
N LEU A 270 -2.12 -18.91 -15.46
CA LEU A 270 -2.64 -18.84 -16.83
C LEU A 270 -4.17 -18.75 -16.78
N SER A 271 -4.74 -17.81 -17.48
CA SER A 271 -6.20 -17.64 -17.64
C SER A 271 -6.76 -18.57 -18.68
#